data_6704c87983bc71f7e08df6037b041d8d
#
_entry.id   6704c87983bc71f7e08df6037b041d8d
#
_cell.length_a   1.000
_cell.length_b   1.000
_cell.length_c   1.000
_cell.angle_alpha   90.00
_cell.angle_beta   90.00
_cell.angle_gamma   90.00
#
_symmetry.space_group_name_H-M   'P 1'
#
loop_
_entity.id
_entity.type
_entity.pdbx_description
1 polymer ?
#
loop_
_entity_poly.entity_id
_entity_poly.type
_entity_poly.pdbx_seq_one_letter_code
_entity_poly.pdbx_strand_id
1 'polypeptide(L)'
;MRRCLAVLASRHDASCAGLPDIAPVAPLAQAVRRAIRFDSAQAQVLIGQPGIARSDPDCFALTAGNYVLGGGGFVSRLMQEVREKRGLTYGISSTFSPALQAGPFAVALQTRPDQAAQALDVATGVIRDFVAQGPTPEELQAAKDNLIGGFPLRLDSNAKLLANVANIAWNGLPLDSLETWTDQIARLTADDVRAAFQRHLQPDRMVTVTVGAQP
;
A
#
# COMPACT_ATOMS: atom_id res chain seq x y z
N MET A 1 -9.76 19.24 -31.56
CA MET A 1 -9.78 19.02 -30.08
C MET A 1 -10.38 20.19 -29.29
N ARG A 2 -9.94 21.45 -29.46
CA ARG A 2 -10.48 22.61 -28.73
C ARG A 2 -12.00 22.86 -28.90
N ARG A 3 -12.59 22.59 -30.08
CA ARG A 3 -14.03 22.76 -30.33
C ARG A 3 -14.94 21.73 -29.61
N CYS A 4 -14.46 20.50 -29.38
CA CYS A 4 -15.24 19.50 -28.64
C CYS A 4 -15.29 19.81 -27.13
N LEU A 5 -14.21 20.33 -26.57
CA LEU A 5 -14.17 20.76 -25.15
C LEU A 5 -15.08 21.97 -24.91
N ALA A 6 -15.15 22.92 -25.84
CA ALA A 6 -16.04 24.07 -25.74
C ALA A 6 -17.54 23.69 -25.76
N VAL A 7 -17.92 22.66 -26.54
CA VAL A 7 -19.31 22.17 -26.61
C VAL A 7 -19.69 21.40 -25.34
N LEU A 8 -18.75 20.70 -24.71
CA LEU A 8 -18.97 20.07 -23.41
C LEU A 8 -19.07 21.09 -22.26
N ALA A 9 -18.24 22.11 -22.29
CA ALA A 9 -18.26 23.19 -21.30
C ALA A 9 -19.54 24.04 -21.36
N SER A 10 -20.14 24.22 -22.55
CA SER A 10 -21.38 25.00 -22.71
C SER A 10 -22.65 24.27 -22.31
N ARG A 11 -22.59 22.96 -22.00
CA ARG A 11 -23.72 22.16 -21.52
C ARG A 11 -23.71 21.93 -20.00
N HIS A 12 -22.70 22.36 -19.31
CA HIS A 12 -22.71 22.35 -17.85
C HIS A 12 -23.35 23.64 -17.35
N ASP A 13 -24.59 23.53 -16.95
CA ASP A 13 -25.29 24.56 -16.19
C ASP A 13 -24.42 24.91 -14.97
N ALA A 14 -24.17 26.20 -14.76
CA ALA A 14 -23.32 26.72 -13.67
C ALA A 14 -23.87 26.44 -12.25
N SER A 15 -24.93 25.63 -12.16
CA SER A 15 -25.61 25.25 -10.93
C SER A 15 -25.17 23.90 -10.35
N CYS A 16 -24.10 23.27 -10.88
CA CYS A 16 -23.57 22.09 -10.19
C CYS A 16 -23.13 22.49 -8.77
N ALA A 17 -23.89 22.03 -7.79
CA ALA A 17 -23.48 22.13 -6.40
C ALA A 17 -22.05 21.56 -6.28
N GLY A 18 -21.15 22.31 -5.64
CA GLY A 18 -19.79 21.82 -5.40
C GLY A 18 -19.84 20.45 -4.72
N LEU A 19 -18.91 19.60 -5.07
CA LEU A 19 -18.77 18.32 -4.36
C LEU A 19 -18.59 18.60 -2.88
N PRO A 20 -19.23 17.80 -1.99
CA PRO A 20 -19.05 17.98 -0.56
C PRO A 20 -17.57 17.76 -0.18
N ASP A 21 -17.08 18.54 0.75
CA ASP A 21 -15.76 18.36 1.33
C ASP A 21 -15.68 16.98 2.01
N ILE A 22 -14.65 16.22 1.64
CA ILE A 22 -14.39 14.93 2.27
C ILE A 22 -13.50 15.18 3.49
N ALA A 23 -14.01 14.86 4.67
CA ALA A 23 -13.27 15.01 5.91
C ALA A 23 -11.97 14.17 5.89
N PRO A 24 -10.87 14.66 6.48
CA PRO A 24 -9.66 13.88 6.65
C PRO A 24 -9.91 12.56 7.37
N VAL A 25 -9.24 11.49 6.93
CA VAL A 25 -9.34 10.18 7.59
C VAL A 25 -8.60 10.24 8.93
N ALA A 26 -9.33 10.02 10.02
CA ALA A 26 -8.75 10.01 11.36
C ALA A 26 -7.92 8.72 11.59
N PRO A 27 -6.79 8.81 12.31
CA PRO A 27 -6.06 7.63 12.75
C PRO A 27 -6.91 6.79 13.73
N LEU A 28 -6.60 5.50 13.81
CA LEU A 28 -7.27 4.60 14.75
C LEU A 28 -6.86 4.93 16.20
N ALA A 29 -7.83 5.07 17.08
CA ALA A 29 -7.59 5.33 18.51
C ALA A 29 -7.05 4.09 19.23
N GLN A 30 -7.48 2.89 18.81
CA GLN A 30 -7.10 1.60 19.41
C GLN A 30 -7.18 0.48 18.38
N ALA A 31 -6.58 -0.67 18.73
CA ALA A 31 -6.73 -1.88 17.93
C ALA A 31 -8.18 -2.36 17.92
N VAL A 32 -8.62 -2.84 16.75
CA VAL A 32 -9.95 -3.45 16.59
C VAL A 32 -9.76 -4.86 16.04
N ARG A 33 -10.37 -5.85 16.69
CA ARG A 33 -10.36 -7.24 16.21
C ARG A 33 -11.79 -7.70 15.94
N ARG A 34 -12.00 -8.32 14.77
CA ARG A 34 -13.27 -8.90 14.36
C ARG A 34 -13.05 -10.31 13.83
N ALA A 35 -13.68 -11.29 14.46
CA ALA A 35 -13.73 -12.67 13.98
C ALA A 35 -15.14 -12.95 13.46
N ILE A 36 -15.23 -13.38 12.21
CA ILE A 36 -16.49 -13.70 11.54
C ILE A 36 -16.49 -15.21 11.28
N ARG A 37 -17.47 -15.91 11.84
CA ARG A 37 -17.66 -17.34 11.58
C ARG A 37 -18.17 -17.51 10.16
N PHE A 38 -17.49 -18.31 9.40
CA PHE A 38 -17.87 -18.68 8.05
C PHE A 38 -17.34 -20.09 7.77
N ASP A 39 -18.19 -20.93 7.22
CA ASP A 39 -17.78 -22.28 6.85
C ASP A 39 -17.05 -22.26 5.52
N SER A 40 -15.73 -22.32 5.60
CA SER A 40 -14.85 -22.31 4.44
C SER A 40 -13.61 -23.16 4.67
N ALA A 41 -13.05 -23.68 3.59
CA ALA A 41 -11.81 -24.46 3.63
C ALA A 41 -10.58 -23.61 3.99
N GLN A 42 -10.66 -22.29 3.87
CA GLN A 42 -9.59 -21.35 4.17
C GLN A 42 -10.10 -20.17 5.00
N ALA A 43 -9.30 -19.76 5.97
CA ALA A 43 -9.52 -18.51 6.68
C ALA A 43 -8.89 -17.35 5.91
N GLN A 44 -9.61 -16.23 5.85
CA GLN A 44 -9.12 -14.96 5.34
C GLN A 44 -8.67 -14.10 6.52
N VAL A 45 -7.49 -13.52 6.46
CA VAL A 45 -6.98 -12.59 7.46
C VAL A 45 -6.63 -11.27 6.77
N LEU A 46 -7.19 -10.20 7.29
CA LEU A 46 -6.91 -8.82 6.87
C LEU A 46 -6.43 -8.03 8.07
N ILE A 47 -5.29 -7.34 7.92
CA ILE A 47 -4.75 -6.42 8.91
C ILE A 47 -4.61 -5.07 8.21
N GLY A 48 -5.06 -3.98 8.81
CA GLY A 48 -4.95 -2.68 8.15
C GLY A 48 -5.20 -1.49 9.06
N GLN A 49 -4.87 -0.34 8.54
CA GLN A 49 -5.12 0.96 9.14
C GLN A 49 -5.21 2.04 8.05
N PRO A 50 -5.66 3.26 8.36
CA PRO A 50 -5.43 4.40 7.48
C PRO A 50 -3.93 4.56 7.20
N GLY A 51 -3.59 4.72 5.94
CA GLY A 51 -2.22 4.94 5.46
C GLY A 51 -1.98 6.42 5.16
N ILE A 52 -1.72 6.74 3.88
CA ILE A 52 -1.32 8.09 3.45
C ILE A 52 -2.14 8.62 2.29
N ALA A 53 -2.13 9.93 2.13
CA ALA A 53 -2.56 10.58 0.90
C ALA A 53 -1.49 10.44 -0.20
N ARG A 54 -1.89 10.54 -1.47
CA ARG A 54 -0.96 10.43 -2.60
C ARG A 54 0.05 11.56 -2.65
N SER A 55 -0.30 12.73 -2.14
CA SER A 55 0.57 13.92 -2.06
C SER A 55 1.53 13.92 -0.87
N ASP A 56 1.48 12.88 -0.02
CA ASP A 56 2.36 12.78 1.14
C ASP A 56 3.83 12.65 0.69
N PRO A 57 4.77 13.44 1.25
CA PRO A 57 6.19 13.38 0.88
C PRO A 57 6.84 12.01 1.14
N ASP A 58 6.31 11.23 2.09
CA ASP A 58 6.81 9.90 2.41
C ASP A 58 6.33 8.82 1.43
N CYS A 59 5.52 9.16 0.43
CA CYS A 59 4.94 8.20 -0.50
C CYS A 59 6.00 7.32 -1.19
N PHE A 60 7.15 7.87 -1.57
CA PHE A 60 8.24 7.13 -2.19
C PHE A 60 8.94 6.18 -1.20
N ALA A 61 9.20 6.66 0.01
CA ALA A 61 9.82 5.85 1.07
C ALA A 61 8.91 4.67 1.47
N LEU A 62 7.60 4.92 1.61
CA LEU A 62 6.62 3.88 1.89
C LEU A 62 6.45 2.91 0.71
N THR A 63 6.57 3.38 -0.53
CA THR A 63 6.54 2.52 -1.72
C THR A 63 7.73 1.55 -1.73
N ALA A 64 8.95 2.06 -1.54
CA ALA A 64 10.16 1.25 -1.52
C ALA A 64 10.19 0.30 -0.31
N GLY A 65 9.82 0.80 0.88
CA GLY A 65 9.72 -0.03 2.08
C GLY A 65 8.65 -1.11 1.99
N ASN A 66 7.50 -0.80 1.38
CA ASN A 66 6.45 -1.79 1.17
C ASN A 66 6.90 -2.91 0.22
N TYR A 67 7.73 -2.61 -0.79
CA TYR A 67 8.32 -3.64 -1.65
C TYR A 67 9.08 -4.67 -0.81
N VAL A 68 9.89 -4.21 0.14
CA VAL A 68 10.63 -5.09 1.06
C VAL A 68 9.69 -5.80 2.04
N LEU A 69 8.70 -5.10 2.60
CA LEU A 69 7.80 -5.66 3.61
C LEU A 69 6.91 -6.78 3.05
N GLY A 70 6.16 -6.52 1.97
CA GLY A 70 5.18 -7.48 1.45
C GLY A 70 4.75 -7.26 0.00
N GLY A 71 5.21 -6.16 -0.66
CA GLY A 71 4.85 -5.84 -2.04
C GLY A 71 5.75 -6.48 -3.09
N GLY A 72 6.94 -6.96 -2.72
CA GLY A 72 7.94 -7.55 -3.62
C GLY A 72 7.72 -9.05 -3.93
N GLY A 73 6.56 -9.60 -3.62
CA GLY A 73 6.28 -11.02 -3.83
C GLY A 73 7.20 -11.92 -3.00
N PHE A 74 7.79 -12.94 -3.62
CA PHE A 74 8.57 -13.97 -2.93
C PHE A 74 9.81 -13.46 -2.18
N VAL A 75 10.36 -12.32 -2.57
CA VAL A 75 11.52 -11.73 -1.89
C VAL A 75 11.17 -10.88 -0.68
N SER A 76 9.88 -10.62 -0.46
CA SER A 76 9.43 -9.78 0.66
C SER A 76 9.49 -10.52 2.01
N ARG A 77 9.71 -9.76 3.10
CA ARG A 77 9.82 -10.32 4.45
C ARG A 77 8.57 -11.10 4.88
N LEU A 78 7.37 -10.61 4.56
CA LEU A 78 6.13 -11.31 4.89
C LEU A 78 6.07 -12.68 4.20
N MET A 79 6.42 -12.77 2.91
CA MET A 79 6.44 -14.04 2.19
C MET A 79 7.50 -14.99 2.77
N GLN A 80 8.70 -14.48 3.05
CA GLN A 80 9.78 -15.28 3.63
C GLN A 80 9.39 -15.84 5.00
N GLU A 81 8.83 -15.01 5.88
CA GLU A 81 8.57 -15.41 7.26
C GLU A 81 7.31 -16.27 7.39
N VAL A 82 6.23 -15.93 6.69
CA VAL A 82 4.94 -16.60 6.87
C VAL A 82 4.79 -17.80 5.94
N ARG A 83 5.26 -17.69 4.69
CA ARG A 83 5.15 -18.77 3.70
C ARG A 83 6.39 -19.66 3.69
N GLU A 84 7.56 -19.14 3.32
CA GLU A 84 8.73 -19.96 3.03
C GLU A 84 9.26 -20.69 4.28
N LYS A 85 9.40 -19.97 5.40
CA LYS A 85 9.94 -20.56 6.63
C LYS A 85 8.93 -21.39 7.42
N ARG A 86 7.63 -21.07 7.33
CA ARG A 86 6.61 -21.68 8.22
C ARG A 86 5.48 -22.40 7.51
N GLY A 87 5.33 -22.22 6.21
CA GLY A 87 4.29 -22.88 5.42
C GLY A 87 2.85 -22.52 5.84
N LEU A 88 2.66 -21.35 6.50
CA LEU A 88 1.37 -20.96 7.07
C LEU A 88 0.39 -20.42 6.03
N THR A 89 0.86 -20.02 4.85
CA THR A 89 0.02 -19.46 3.78
C THR A 89 0.57 -19.84 2.42
N TYR A 90 -0.28 -19.83 1.40
CA TYR A 90 0.16 -19.86 0.01
C TYR A 90 0.66 -18.49 -0.46
N GLY A 91 0.08 -17.42 0.07
CA GLY A 91 0.48 -16.05 -0.26
C GLY A 91 0.07 -15.04 0.80
N ILE A 92 0.94 -14.08 1.01
CA ILE A 92 0.71 -12.91 1.86
C ILE A 92 1.31 -11.69 1.16
N SER A 93 0.63 -10.57 1.25
CA SER A 93 1.13 -9.32 0.69
C SER A 93 0.72 -8.12 1.54
N SER A 94 1.47 -7.04 1.42
CA SER A 94 1.10 -5.74 1.95
C SER A 94 0.97 -4.71 0.83
N THR A 95 0.07 -3.75 1.02
CA THR A 95 -0.17 -2.66 0.06
C THR A 95 -0.44 -1.36 0.78
N PHE A 96 0.10 -0.26 0.24
CA PHE A 96 -0.41 1.08 0.44
C PHE A 96 -1.26 1.46 -0.77
N SER A 97 -2.44 1.99 -0.54
CA SER A 97 -3.34 2.46 -1.60
C SER A 97 -3.61 3.95 -1.43
N PRO A 98 -2.60 4.83 -1.64
CA PRO A 98 -2.74 6.27 -1.43
C PRO A 98 -3.77 6.86 -2.40
N ALA A 99 -4.60 7.77 -1.89
CA ALA A 99 -5.65 8.46 -2.63
C ALA A 99 -5.59 9.97 -2.35
N LEU A 100 -6.61 10.75 -2.75
CA LEU A 100 -6.70 12.18 -2.43
C LEU A 100 -6.69 12.45 -0.92
N GLN A 101 -7.37 11.60 -0.16
CA GLN A 101 -7.26 11.51 1.30
C GLN A 101 -6.41 10.30 1.67
N ALA A 102 -6.12 10.11 2.95
CA ALA A 102 -5.37 8.95 3.42
C ALA A 102 -6.09 7.65 3.02
N GLY A 103 -5.54 6.95 2.05
CA GLY A 103 -5.99 5.61 1.67
C GLY A 103 -5.43 4.56 2.62
N PRO A 104 -5.84 3.29 2.52
CA PRO A 104 -5.45 2.26 3.47
C PRO A 104 -4.02 1.73 3.26
N PHE A 105 -3.39 1.35 4.37
CA PHE A 105 -2.40 0.29 4.41
C PHE A 105 -3.11 -1.01 4.77
N ALA A 106 -2.86 -2.08 4.04
CA ALA A 106 -3.45 -3.38 4.28
C ALA A 106 -2.46 -4.52 4.08
N VAL A 107 -2.57 -5.54 4.93
CA VAL A 107 -1.93 -6.85 4.74
C VAL A 107 -3.03 -7.89 4.60
N ALA A 108 -2.92 -8.75 3.60
CA ALA A 108 -3.88 -9.80 3.32
C ALA A 108 -3.19 -11.16 3.18
N LEU A 109 -3.77 -12.17 3.79
CA LEU A 109 -3.34 -13.55 3.64
C LEU A 109 -4.53 -14.52 3.72
N GLN A 110 -4.32 -15.70 3.18
CA GLN A 110 -5.22 -16.85 3.31
C GLN A 110 -4.45 -18.00 3.94
N THR A 111 -5.09 -18.70 4.86
CA THR A 111 -4.45 -19.80 5.59
C THR A 111 -5.47 -20.88 5.95
N ARG A 112 -5.03 -22.00 6.50
CA ARG A 112 -5.92 -22.98 7.10
C ARG A 112 -6.61 -22.38 8.33
N PRO A 113 -7.89 -22.73 8.58
CA PRO A 113 -8.64 -22.19 9.72
C PRO A 113 -7.95 -22.39 11.09
N ASP A 114 -7.31 -23.53 11.28
CA ASP A 114 -6.57 -23.89 12.50
C ASP A 114 -5.23 -23.20 12.66
N GLN A 115 -4.70 -22.57 11.61
CA GLN A 115 -3.43 -21.85 11.59
C GLN A 115 -3.58 -20.33 11.58
N ALA A 116 -4.80 -19.82 11.51
CA ALA A 116 -5.08 -18.39 11.32
C ALA A 116 -4.47 -17.52 12.45
N ALA A 117 -4.56 -17.97 13.70
CA ALA A 117 -3.99 -17.24 14.84
C ALA A 117 -2.46 -17.17 14.73
N GLN A 118 -1.79 -18.28 14.44
CA GLN A 118 -0.36 -18.34 14.28
C GLN A 118 0.13 -17.47 13.10
N ALA A 119 -0.56 -17.54 11.96
CA ALA A 119 -0.22 -16.74 10.78
C ALA A 119 -0.37 -15.24 11.05
N LEU A 120 -1.44 -14.85 11.78
CA LEU A 120 -1.66 -13.48 12.21
C LEU A 120 -0.55 -12.98 13.15
N ASP A 121 -0.16 -13.78 14.14
CA ASP A 121 0.88 -13.40 15.10
C ASP A 121 2.23 -13.21 14.41
N VAL A 122 2.62 -14.13 13.52
CA VAL A 122 3.86 -14.01 12.75
C VAL A 122 3.82 -12.78 11.85
N ALA A 123 2.73 -12.56 11.10
CA ALA A 123 2.60 -11.40 10.22
C ALA A 123 2.68 -10.08 11.01
N THR A 124 2.00 -9.99 12.15
CA THR A 124 2.05 -8.81 13.02
C THR A 124 3.45 -8.58 13.59
N GLY A 125 4.16 -9.65 13.97
CA GLY A 125 5.56 -9.58 14.38
C GLY A 125 6.46 -8.98 13.30
N VAL A 126 6.36 -9.48 12.07
CA VAL A 126 7.13 -8.96 10.92
C VAL A 126 6.84 -7.47 10.68
N ILE A 127 5.58 -7.04 10.78
CA ILE A 127 5.22 -5.62 10.61
C ILE A 127 5.87 -4.77 11.72
N ARG A 128 5.80 -5.21 12.99
CA ARG A 128 6.41 -4.49 14.11
C ARG A 128 7.92 -4.36 13.95
N ASP A 129 8.58 -5.46 13.61
CA ASP A 129 10.03 -5.49 13.41
C ASP A 129 10.44 -4.57 12.26
N PHE A 130 9.68 -4.56 11.16
CA PHE A 130 9.96 -3.69 10.03
C PHE A 130 9.76 -2.21 10.39
N VAL A 131 8.71 -1.85 11.13
CA VAL A 131 8.51 -0.48 11.61
C VAL A 131 9.65 -0.04 12.55
N ALA A 132 10.12 -0.94 13.41
CA ALA A 132 11.18 -0.62 14.35
C ALA A 132 12.56 -0.48 13.69
N GLN A 133 12.90 -1.38 12.77
CA GLN A 133 14.25 -1.53 12.24
C GLN A 133 14.43 -0.97 10.83
N GLY A 134 13.35 -0.90 10.02
CA GLY A 134 13.42 -0.60 8.60
C GLY A 134 13.99 -1.75 7.74
N PRO A 135 14.25 -1.49 6.47
CA PRO A 135 14.95 -2.42 5.58
C PRO A 135 16.46 -2.44 5.88
N THR A 136 17.14 -3.53 5.56
CA THR A 136 18.62 -3.49 5.46
C THR A 136 19.05 -2.70 4.22
N PRO A 137 20.32 -2.24 4.16
CA PRO A 137 20.84 -1.59 2.95
C PRO A 137 20.72 -2.47 1.70
N GLU A 138 20.97 -3.77 1.83
CA GLU A 138 20.90 -4.75 0.74
C GLU A 138 19.44 -4.95 0.26
N GLU A 139 18.50 -5.08 1.17
CA GLU A 139 17.07 -5.18 0.83
C GLU A 139 16.57 -3.93 0.13
N LEU A 140 16.96 -2.75 0.61
CA LEU A 140 16.58 -1.50 -0.02
C LEU A 140 17.22 -1.35 -1.40
N GLN A 141 18.48 -1.73 -1.57
CA GLN A 141 19.13 -1.68 -2.88
C GLN A 141 18.42 -2.60 -3.88
N ALA A 142 18.13 -3.84 -3.50
CA ALA A 142 17.39 -4.78 -4.34
C ALA A 142 15.98 -4.25 -4.70
N ALA A 143 15.29 -3.59 -3.75
CA ALA A 143 14.01 -2.95 -4.01
C ALA A 143 14.13 -1.80 -5.02
N LYS A 144 15.15 -0.94 -4.88
CA LYS A 144 15.44 0.14 -5.83
C LYS A 144 15.71 -0.40 -7.23
N ASP A 145 16.58 -1.40 -7.35
CA ASP A 145 16.96 -2.00 -8.64
C ASP A 145 15.72 -2.53 -9.37
N ASN A 146 14.83 -3.22 -8.64
CA ASN A 146 13.59 -3.73 -9.23
C ASN A 146 12.61 -2.61 -9.60
N LEU A 147 12.39 -1.65 -8.69
CA LEU A 147 11.44 -0.55 -8.91
C LEU A 147 11.88 0.35 -10.06
N ILE A 148 13.16 0.71 -10.12
CA ILE A 148 13.73 1.58 -11.17
C ILE A 148 13.82 0.80 -12.48
N GLY A 149 14.37 -0.42 -12.45
CA GLY A 149 14.51 -1.25 -13.66
C GLY A 149 13.18 -1.65 -14.26
N GLY A 150 12.14 -1.85 -13.44
CA GLY A 150 10.78 -2.15 -13.87
C GLY A 150 9.95 -0.92 -14.29
N PHE A 151 10.43 0.30 -14.04
CA PHE A 151 9.65 1.51 -14.30
C PHE A 151 9.27 1.71 -15.78
N PRO A 152 10.15 1.48 -16.76
CA PRO A 152 9.78 1.60 -18.18
C PRO A 152 8.60 0.70 -18.58
N LEU A 153 8.47 -0.49 -17.96
CA LEU A 153 7.35 -1.41 -18.22
C LEU A 153 5.99 -0.88 -17.72
N ARG A 154 5.99 0.17 -16.91
CA ARG A 154 4.77 0.85 -16.47
C ARG A 154 4.30 1.93 -17.44
N LEU A 155 5.11 2.23 -18.47
CA LEU A 155 4.89 3.28 -19.46
C LEU A 155 4.94 2.76 -20.91
N ASP A 156 5.07 1.45 -21.11
CA ASP A 156 5.37 0.80 -22.39
C ASP A 156 4.19 0.75 -23.39
N SER A 157 3.04 1.31 -23.01
CA SER A 157 1.88 1.41 -23.91
C SER A 157 1.09 2.70 -23.67
N ASN A 158 0.35 3.13 -24.70
CA ASN A 158 -0.51 4.31 -24.62
C ASN A 158 -1.56 4.18 -23.50
N ALA A 159 -2.07 2.98 -23.25
CA ALA A 159 -3.03 2.74 -22.17
C ALA A 159 -2.40 2.96 -20.80
N LYS A 160 -1.20 2.43 -20.56
CA LYS A 160 -0.46 2.62 -19.32
C LYS A 160 -0.04 4.08 -19.14
N LEU A 161 0.44 4.73 -20.20
CA LEU A 161 0.79 6.15 -20.15
C LEU A 161 -0.43 7.01 -19.81
N LEU A 162 -1.57 6.77 -20.46
CA LEU A 162 -2.82 7.47 -20.16
C LEU A 162 -3.25 7.27 -18.70
N ALA A 163 -3.17 6.04 -18.17
CA ALA A 163 -3.51 5.75 -16.79
C ALA A 163 -2.62 6.51 -15.80
N ASN A 164 -1.31 6.61 -16.08
CA ASN A 164 -0.38 7.38 -15.25
C ASN A 164 -0.67 8.89 -15.31
N VAL A 165 -0.90 9.44 -16.50
CA VAL A 165 -1.26 10.86 -16.68
C VAL A 165 -2.58 11.19 -15.99
N ALA A 166 -3.58 10.31 -16.11
CA ALA A 166 -4.86 10.46 -15.41
C ALA A 166 -4.68 10.42 -13.87
N ASN A 167 -3.82 9.54 -13.38
CA ASN A 167 -3.49 9.45 -11.95
C ASN A 167 -2.78 10.73 -11.44
N ILE A 168 -1.85 11.28 -12.21
CA ILE A 168 -1.17 12.56 -11.91
C ILE A 168 -2.20 13.69 -11.84
N ALA A 169 -3.06 13.82 -12.83
CA ALA A 169 -4.09 14.85 -12.88
C ALA A 169 -5.11 14.71 -11.74
N TRP A 170 -5.56 13.47 -11.48
CA TRP A 170 -6.54 13.18 -10.42
C TRP A 170 -6.02 13.52 -9.02
N ASN A 171 -4.74 13.22 -8.75
CA ASN A 171 -4.13 13.45 -7.45
C ASN A 171 -3.44 14.81 -7.32
N GLY A 172 -3.50 15.68 -8.35
CA GLY A 172 -2.86 16.98 -8.33
C GLY A 172 -1.32 16.92 -8.20
N LEU A 173 -0.70 15.86 -8.74
CA LEU A 173 0.73 15.67 -8.67
C LEU A 173 1.45 16.60 -9.69
N PRO A 174 2.74 16.90 -9.47
CA PRO A 174 3.55 17.64 -10.43
C PRO A 174 3.56 16.97 -11.82
N LEU A 175 3.56 17.76 -12.89
CA LEU A 175 3.51 17.24 -14.26
C LEU A 175 4.76 16.45 -14.66
N ASP A 176 5.88 16.71 -14.00
CA ASP A 176 7.17 16.01 -14.14
C ASP A 176 7.30 14.75 -13.28
N SER A 177 6.20 14.33 -12.65
CA SER A 177 6.20 13.17 -11.72
C SER A 177 6.73 11.88 -12.37
N LEU A 178 6.51 11.66 -13.68
CA LEU A 178 7.04 10.49 -14.36
C LEU A 178 8.54 10.60 -14.62
N GLU A 179 9.04 11.82 -14.87
CA GLU A 179 10.45 12.06 -15.15
C GLU A 179 11.29 11.96 -13.87
N THR A 180 10.75 12.40 -12.75
CA THR A 180 11.46 12.46 -11.46
C THR A 180 11.30 11.19 -10.61
N TRP A 181 10.38 10.29 -10.98
CA TRP A 181 10.00 9.12 -10.15
C TRP A 181 11.19 8.23 -9.80
N THR A 182 12.01 7.87 -10.77
CA THR A 182 13.19 7.01 -10.56
C THR A 182 14.24 7.67 -9.68
N ASP A 183 14.43 8.97 -9.82
CA ASP A 183 15.37 9.74 -9.01
C ASP A 183 14.91 9.84 -7.55
N GLN A 184 13.60 9.98 -7.33
CA GLN A 184 13.05 9.96 -5.97
C GLN A 184 13.29 8.60 -5.28
N ILE A 185 13.11 7.49 -5.98
CA ILE A 185 13.41 6.16 -5.43
C ILE A 185 14.93 5.99 -5.22
N ALA A 186 15.77 6.43 -6.17
CA ALA A 186 17.21 6.26 -6.09
C ALA A 186 17.85 6.95 -4.87
N ARG A 187 17.34 8.10 -4.47
CA ARG A 187 17.87 8.92 -3.35
C ARG A 187 17.54 8.36 -1.96
N LEU A 188 16.55 7.49 -1.83
CA LEU A 188 16.11 6.98 -0.52
C LEU A 188 17.24 6.27 0.23
N THR A 189 17.31 6.49 1.52
CA THR A 189 18.15 5.73 2.46
C THR A 189 17.30 4.78 3.31
N ALA A 190 17.93 3.80 3.93
CA ALA A 190 17.24 2.90 4.86
C ALA A 190 16.62 3.67 6.05
N ASP A 191 17.28 4.74 6.48
CA ASP A 191 16.78 5.61 7.55
C ASP A 191 15.54 6.39 7.12
N ASP A 192 15.48 6.88 5.87
CA ASP A 192 14.28 7.55 5.33
C ASP A 192 13.09 6.61 5.34
N VAL A 193 13.30 5.36 4.88
CA VAL A 193 12.25 4.34 4.87
C VAL A 193 11.81 4.00 6.30
N ARG A 194 12.74 3.76 7.21
CA ARG A 194 12.43 3.48 8.62
C ARG A 194 11.64 4.62 9.24
N ALA A 195 12.10 5.85 9.08
CA ALA A 195 11.43 7.03 9.64
C ALA A 195 10.01 7.22 9.07
N ALA A 196 9.82 6.99 7.77
CA ALA A 196 8.50 7.03 7.15
C ALA A 196 7.56 5.97 7.74
N PHE A 197 8.01 4.72 7.87
CA PHE A 197 7.21 3.65 8.47
C PHE A 197 6.85 3.95 9.92
N GLN A 198 7.77 4.49 10.72
CA GLN A 198 7.52 4.89 12.11
C GLN A 198 6.49 6.03 12.23
N ARG A 199 6.48 6.97 11.28
CA ARG A 199 5.49 8.07 11.26
C ARG A 199 4.09 7.58 10.92
N HIS A 200 3.98 6.66 9.96
CA HIS A 200 2.70 6.32 9.33
C HIS A 200 2.07 5.01 9.82
N LEU A 201 2.85 4.06 10.34
CA LEU A 201 2.31 2.79 10.80
C LEU A 201 2.33 2.67 12.32
N GLN A 202 1.20 2.22 12.86
CA GLN A 202 1.00 1.96 14.28
C GLN A 202 0.54 0.51 14.47
N PRO A 203 1.46 -0.48 14.48
CA PRO A 203 1.11 -1.89 14.50
C PRO A 203 0.19 -2.31 15.65
N ASP A 204 0.28 -1.60 16.78
CA ASP A 204 -0.54 -1.86 17.98
C ASP A 204 -1.94 -1.26 17.92
N ARG A 205 -2.29 -0.53 16.85
CA ARG A 205 -3.60 0.11 16.65
C ARG A 205 -4.31 -0.32 15.38
N MET A 206 -3.86 -1.38 14.73
CA MET A 206 -4.46 -1.85 13.48
C MET A 206 -5.80 -2.55 13.69
N VAL A 207 -6.64 -2.50 12.68
CA VAL A 207 -7.83 -3.35 12.56
C VAL A 207 -7.39 -4.72 12.05
N THR A 208 -7.85 -5.76 12.70
CA THR A 208 -7.67 -7.15 12.25
C THR A 208 -9.06 -7.78 12.03
N VAL A 209 -9.28 -8.30 10.85
CA VAL A 209 -10.49 -9.06 10.51
C VAL A 209 -10.08 -10.46 10.11
N THR A 210 -10.68 -11.46 10.75
CA THR A 210 -10.54 -12.88 10.39
C THR A 210 -11.90 -13.45 9.99
N VAL A 211 -11.95 -14.16 8.88
CA VAL A 211 -13.16 -14.81 8.38
C VAL A 211 -12.87 -16.30 8.20
N GLY A 212 -13.70 -17.17 8.76
CA GLY A 212 -13.53 -18.62 8.64
C GLY A 212 -12.42 -19.21 9.52
N ALA A 213 -11.80 -18.44 10.42
CA ALA A 213 -10.85 -18.97 11.41
C ALA A 213 -11.57 -19.79 12.45
N GLN A 214 -10.90 -20.84 12.93
CA GLN A 214 -11.36 -21.55 14.13
C GLN A 214 -11.02 -20.73 15.38
N PRO A 215 -11.87 -20.76 16.41
CA PRO A 215 -11.62 -20.05 17.66
C PRO A 215 -10.38 -20.58 18.40
#